data_853054744521cb2b0a509395aa0f74e7
#
_entry.id   853054744521cb2b0a509395aa0f74e7
#
_cell.length_a   1.000
_cell.length_b   1.000
_cell.length_c   1.000
_cell.angle_alpha   90.00
_cell.angle_beta   90.00
_cell.angle_gamma   90.00
#
_symmetry.space_group_name_H-M   'P 1'
#
loop_
_entity.id
_entity.type
_entity.pdbx_description
1 polymer ?
#
loop_
_entity_poly.entity_id
_entity_poly.type
_entity_poly.pdbx_seq_one_letter_code
_entity_poly.pdbx_strand_id
1 'polypeptide(L)'
;MKIGPVVSLALLFGLGITPLAQAQVSTPLFIAADMVRGPGGSGPGCVLSNQFMRKEEVAWRIRVQDATGKELDEKGLKSVVVEMSDGQKFPARFGGHPPKAPTAYIWSTAWVIPADYPTGSFNYKVVATALDGTTTTWEPINTKPTLLTIVAGTFEPPAK
;
A
#
# COMPACT_ATOMS: atom_id res chain seq x y z
N MET A 1 19.79 12.96 84.75
CA MET A 1 18.57 12.77 83.97
C MET A 1 18.86 13.18 82.52
N LYS A 2 19.16 12.21 81.62
CA LYS A 2 19.55 12.46 80.24
C LYS A 2 18.36 12.12 79.33
N ILE A 3 17.83 13.12 78.62
CA ILE A 3 16.74 12.98 77.66
C ILE A 3 17.40 12.78 76.29
N GLY A 4 17.20 11.61 75.69
CA GLY A 4 17.70 11.29 74.36
C GLY A 4 16.77 11.81 73.24
N PRO A 5 17.28 12.12 72.05
CA PRO A 5 16.45 12.65 70.95
C PRO A 5 15.64 11.54 70.26
N VAL A 6 14.37 11.84 70.03
CA VAL A 6 13.44 11.03 69.24
C VAL A 6 13.69 11.36 67.74
N VAL A 7 14.14 10.35 67.01
CA VAL A 7 14.30 10.44 65.53
C VAL A 7 12.96 10.08 64.91
N SER A 8 12.27 11.07 64.34
CA SER A 8 11.09 10.84 63.52
C SER A 8 11.49 10.45 62.09
N LEU A 9 11.19 9.23 61.70
CA LEU A 9 11.36 8.71 60.37
C LEU A 9 10.11 9.08 59.50
N ALA A 10 10.23 10.07 58.64
CA ALA A 10 9.18 10.43 57.69
C ALA A 10 9.26 9.50 56.46
N LEU A 11 8.28 8.61 56.29
CA LEU A 11 8.09 7.81 55.06
C LEU A 11 7.43 8.71 54.01
N LEU A 12 8.23 9.07 52.97
CA LEU A 12 7.74 9.69 51.76
C LEU A 12 7.18 8.61 50.84
N PHE A 13 5.85 8.47 50.76
CA PHE A 13 5.18 7.70 49.70
C PHE A 13 5.22 8.50 48.40
N GLY A 14 6.14 8.15 47.51
CA GLY A 14 6.18 8.65 46.14
C GLY A 14 5.03 8.02 45.32
N LEU A 15 3.95 8.77 45.12
CA LEU A 15 2.92 8.43 44.12
C LEU A 15 3.55 8.49 42.71
N GLY A 16 3.94 7.34 42.15
CA GLY A 16 4.38 7.21 40.78
C GLY A 16 3.20 7.47 39.86
N ILE A 17 3.16 8.65 39.22
CA ILE A 17 2.25 8.95 38.12
C ILE A 17 2.78 8.19 36.91
N THR A 18 2.21 7.02 36.61
CA THR A 18 2.43 6.35 35.33
C THR A 18 1.75 7.19 34.24
N PRO A 19 2.47 7.65 33.20
CA PRO A 19 1.85 8.32 32.07
C PRO A 19 0.91 7.33 31.39
N LEU A 20 -0.37 7.65 31.32
CA LEU A 20 -1.33 6.95 30.47
C LEU A 20 -0.84 7.13 29.04
N ALA A 21 -0.39 6.06 28.41
CA ALA A 21 -0.10 6.04 26.99
C ALA A 21 -1.41 6.39 26.25
N GLN A 22 -1.50 7.60 25.72
CA GLN A 22 -2.60 7.98 24.85
C GLN A 22 -2.50 7.10 23.61
N ALA A 23 -3.49 6.23 23.41
CA ALA A 23 -3.65 5.51 22.17
C ALA A 23 -3.80 6.57 21.05
N GLN A 24 -2.79 6.68 20.18
CA GLN A 24 -2.90 7.49 18.98
C GLN A 24 -4.04 6.91 18.14
N VAL A 25 -5.12 7.66 18.01
CA VAL A 25 -6.20 7.33 17.09
C VAL A 25 -5.63 7.55 15.69
N SER A 26 -5.22 6.45 15.05
CA SER A 26 -4.79 6.50 13.67
C SER A 26 -5.97 6.94 12.79
N THR A 27 -5.75 7.95 11.96
CA THR A 27 -6.76 8.37 10.97
C THR A 27 -6.97 7.24 9.98
N PRO A 28 -8.21 6.71 9.83
CA PRO A 28 -8.46 5.62 8.90
C PRO A 28 -8.18 6.07 7.46
N LEU A 29 -7.47 5.22 6.70
CA LEU A 29 -7.23 5.41 5.28
C LEU A 29 -8.20 4.55 4.48
N PHE A 30 -8.72 5.09 3.38
CA PHE A 30 -9.53 4.38 2.42
C PHE A 30 -8.71 4.16 1.15
N ILE A 31 -8.59 2.91 0.71
CA ILE A 31 -7.82 2.53 -0.46
C ILE A 31 -8.77 1.96 -1.50
N ALA A 32 -8.64 2.42 -2.74
CA ALA A 32 -9.25 1.83 -3.91
C ALA A 32 -8.16 1.53 -4.94
N ALA A 33 -8.18 0.32 -5.51
CA ALA A 33 -7.19 -0.08 -6.50
C ALA A 33 -7.79 -0.92 -7.61
N ASP A 34 -7.23 -0.80 -8.80
CA ASP A 34 -7.53 -1.64 -9.95
C ASP A 34 -6.26 -2.01 -10.72
N MET A 35 -6.41 -2.99 -11.62
CA MET A 35 -5.36 -3.39 -12.56
C MET A 35 -5.75 -3.04 -13.98
N VAL A 36 -4.77 -2.57 -14.73
CA VAL A 36 -4.91 -2.25 -16.16
C VAL A 36 -3.74 -2.82 -16.95
N ARG A 37 -3.93 -2.99 -18.25
CA ARG A 37 -2.79 -3.21 -19.15
C ARG A 37 -1.93 -1.97 -19.22
N GLY A 38 -0.64 -2.17 -18.99
CA GLY A 38 0.37 -1.14 -19.19
C GLY A 38 0.55 -0.81 -20.68
N PRO A 39 1.25 0.27 -21.01
CA PRO A 39 1.47 0.69 -22.39
C PRO A 39 2.28 -0.30 -23.24
N GLY A 40 2.95 -1.27 -22.62
CA GLY A 40 3.69 -2.35 -23.27
C GLY A 40 2.92 -3.66 -23.43
N GLY A 41 1.62 -3.70 -23.16
CA GLY A 41 0.79 -4.91 -23.22
C GLY A 41 0.10 -5.14 -24.57
N SER A 42 -0.65 -6.23 -24.67
CA SER A 42 -1.45 -6.57 -25.84
C SER A 42 -2.68 -5.68 -25.92
N GLY A 43 -2.76 -4.82 -26.94
CA GLY A 43 -3.89 -3.91 -27.16
C GLY A 43 -3.74 -2.53 -26.52
N PRO A 44 -4.82 -1.76 -26.40
CA PRO A 44 -4.78 -0.41 -25.84
C PRO A 44 -4.31 -0.41 -24.39
N GLY A 45 -3.42 0.52 -24.05
CA GLY A 45 -3.00 0.75 -22.66
C GLY A 45 -4.15 1.30 -21.80
N CYS A 46 -4.03 1.13 -20.48
CA CYS A 46 -4.99 1.60 -19.46
C CYS A 46 -6.39 0.94 -19.51
N VAL A 47 -6.54 -0.17 -20.23
CA VAL A 47 -7.77 -0.96 -20.21
C VAL A 47 -7.76 -1.89 -19.00
N LEU A 48 -8.85 -1.91 -18.24
CA LEU A 48 -9.05 -2.81 -17.13
C LEU A 48 -8.85 -4.26 -17.56
N SER A 49 -8.00 -4.98 -16.89
CA SER A 49 -7.74 -6.38 -17.13
C SER A 49 -7.25 -7.05 -15.85
N ASN A 50 -7.64 -8.29 -15.67
CA ASN A 50 -7.06 -9.17 -14.66
C ASN A 50 -6.34 -10.37 -15.28
N GLN A 51 -6.30 -10.46 -16.62
CA GLN A 51 -5.65 -11.54 -17.36
C GLN A 51 -4.52 -10.97 -18.22
N PHE A 52 -3.35 -11.56 -18.08
CA PHE A 52 -2.12 -11.13 -18.74
C PHE A 52 -1.32 -12.33 -19.23
N MET A 53 -0.62 -12.19 -20.33
CA MET A 53 0.39 -13.14 -20.76
C MET A 53 1.75 -12.79 -20.16
N ARG A 54 2.70 -13.72 -20.20
CA ARG A 54 4.09 -13.41 -19.89
C ARG A 54 4.61 -12.31 -20.81
N LYS A 55 5.54 -11.50 -20.33
CA LYS A 55 6.08 -10.29 -20.97
C LYS A 55 5.08 -9.14 -21.15
N GLU A 56 3.80 -9.30 -20.83
CA GLU A 56 2.91 -8.15 -20.74
C GLU A 56 3.22 -7.31 -19.51
N GLU A 57 2.89 -6.03 -19.60
CA GLU A 57 2.96 -5.11 -18.48
C GLU A 57 1.60 -4.99 -17.80
N VAL A 58 1.55 -5.34 -16.54
CA VAL A 58 0.45 -5.02 -15.64
C VAL A 58 0.75 -3.70 -14.92
N ALA A 59 -0.23 -2.83 -14.81
CA ALA A 59 -0.11 -1.62 -14.00
C ALA A 59 -1.24 -1.58 -12.97
N TRP A 60 -0.91 -1.21 -11.74
CA TRP A 60 -1.89 -0.93 -10.69
C TRP A 60 -2.10 0.57 -10.58
N ARG A 61 -3.37 0.98 -10.51
CA ARG A 61 -3.80 2.35 -10.23
C ARG A 61 -4.45 2.36 -8.86
N ILE A 62 -3.99 3.25 -8.00
CA ILE A 62 -4.35 3.24 -6.58
C ILE A 62 -4.72 4.64 -6.15
N ARG A 63 -5.83 4.76 -5.42
CA ARG A 63 -6.24 5.96 -4.72
C ARG A 63 -6.19 5.70 -3.23
N VAL A 64 -5.69 6.66 -2.49
CA VAL A 64 -5.68 6.61 -1.02
C VAL A 64 -6.29 7.92 -0.52
N GLN A 65 -7.31 7.81 0.32
CA GLN A 65 -8.04 8.94 0.88
C GLN A 65 -8.03 8.87 2.41
N ASP A 66 -8.08 10.02 3.04
CA ASP A 66 -8.33 10.12 4.48
C ASP A 66 -9.85 10.00 4.78
N ALA A 67 -10.20 10.07 6.08
CA ALA A 67 -11.58 9.97 6.54
C ALA A 67 -12.50 11.10 6.05
N THR A 68 -11.94 12.20 5.51
CA THR A 68 -12.70 13.31 4.91
C THR A 68 -12.93 13.14 3.43
N GLY A 69 -12.35 12.10 2.81
CA GLY A 69 -12.37 11.86 1.38
C GLY A 69 -11.30 12.63 0.60
N LYS A 70 -10.37 13.28 1.28
CA LYS A 70 -9.25 13.98 0.65
C LYS A 70 -8.23 12.97 0.13
N GLU A 71 -7.85 13.09 -1.14
CA GLU A 71 -6.75 12.31 -1.73
C GLU A 71 -5.42 12.63 -1.05
N LEU A 72 -4.64 11.58 -0.78
CA LEU A 72 -3.32 11.68 -0.16
C LEU A 72 -2.22 11.40 -1.18
N ASP A 73 -1.30 12.34 -1.28
CA ASP A 73 -0.09 12.30 -2.10
C ASP A 73 1.15 11.87 -1.29
N GLU A 74 2.35 12.03 -1.86
CA GLU A 74 3.62 11.73 -1.19
C GLU A 74 3.94 12.64 0.02
N LYS A 75 3.19 13.71 0.22
CA LYS A 75 3.29 14.56 1.43
C LYS A 75 2.37 14.05 2.54
N GLY A 76 1.33 13.31 2.20
CA GLY A 76 0.37 12.73 3.13
C GLY A 76 0.69 11.28 3.52
N LEU A 77 1.48 10.58 2.72
CA LEU A 77 1.84 9.18 2.93
C LEU A 77 3.35 8.96 2.87
N LYS A 78 3.83 8.03 3.68
CA LYS A 78 5.21 7.57 3.64
C LYS A 78 5.47 6.64 2.45
N SER A 79 4.51 5.76 2.15
CA SER A 79 4.61 4.82 1.02
C SER A 79 3.27 4.20 0.66
N VAL A 80 3.16 3.79 -0.60
CA VAL A 80 2.13 2.88 -1.10
C VAL A 80 2.82 1.76 -1.85
N VAL A 81 2.54 0.51 -1.51
CA VAL A 81 3.21 -0.67 -2.07
C VAL A 81 2.18 -1.71 -2.46
N VAL A 82 2.32 -2.28 -3.66
CA VAL A 82 1.60 -3.51 -4.04
C VAL A 82 2.47 -4.70 -3.63
N GLU A 83 1.90 -5.62 -2.87
CA GLU A 83 2.57 -6.84 -2.42
C GLU A 83 1.84 -8.06 -3.00
N MET A 84 2.58 -8.91 -3.71
CA MET A 84 2.08 -10.16 -4.27
C MET A 84 2.15 -11.29 -3.25
N SER A 85 1.31 -12.32 -3.45
CA SER A 85 1.30 -13.51 -2.57
C SER A 85 2.59 -14.34 -2.62
N ASP A 86 3.42 -14.17 -3.64
CA ASP A 86 4.74 -14.79 -3.77
C ASP A 86 5.86 -13.97 -3.11
N GLY A 87 5.52 -12.86 -2.47
CA GLY A 87 6.46 -11.99 -1.74
C GLY A 87 7.05 -10.84 -2.55
N GLN A 88 6.76 -10.75 -3.85
CA GLN A 88 7.20 -9.59 -4.64
C GLN A 88 6.51 -8.30 -4.17
N LYS A 89 7.25 -7.19 -4.23
CA LYS A 89 6.79 -5.87 -3.79
C LYS A 89 7.07 -4.81 -4.84
N PHE A 90 6.04 -4.05 -5.16
CA PHE A 90 6.11 -2.99 -6.18
C PHE A 90 5.74 -1.65 -5.53
N PRO A 91 6.74 -0.81 -5.18
CA PRO A 91 6.50 0.53 -4.68
C PRO A 91 5.76 1.38 -5.72
N ALA A 92 4.67 2.01 -5.34
CA ALA A 92 3.94 2.93 -6.18
C ALA A 92 4.48 4.36 -6.03
N ARG A 93 4.31 5.16 -7.09
CA ARG A 93 4.64 6.58 -7.11
C ARG A 93 3.37 7.39 -7.38
N PHE A 94 3.25 8.52 -6.73
CA PHE A 94 2.16 9.46 -6.98
C PHE A 94 2.48 10.31 -8.20
N GLY A 95 1.52 10.52 -9.07
CA GLY A 95 1.73 11.31 -10.28
C GLY A 95 0.49 11.52 -11.12
N GLY A 96 0.64 12.45 -12.06
CA GLY A 96 -0.42 12.75 -13.04
C GLY A 96 -0.63 11.61 -14.03
N HIS A 97 -1.87 11.30 -14.32
CA HIS A 97 -2.24 10.26 -15.26
C HIS A 97 -3.29 10.75 -16.28
N PRO A 98 -3.03 10.70 -17.59
CA PRO A 98 -1.77 10.35 -18.26
C PRO A 98 -0.63 11.36 -17.96
N PRO A 99 0.65 10.96 -18.03
CA PRO A 99 1.76 11.82 -17.59
C PRO A 99 1.89 13.16 -18.33
N LYS A 100 1.56 13.22 -19.63
CA LYS A 100 1.72 14.42 -20.44
C LYS A 100 0.53 15.40 -20.35
N ALA A 101 -0.66 14.90 -20.05
CA ALA A 101 -1.88 15.70 -19.93
C ALA A 101 -2.76 15.10 -18.84
N PRO A 102 -2.41 15.33 -17.56
CA PRO A 102 -3.08 14.67 -16.45
C PRO A 102 -4.55 15.05 -16.35
N THR A 103 -5.40 14.04 -16.30
CA THR A 103 -6.83 14.18 -15.94
C THR A 103 -7.10 13.69 -14.51
N ALA A 104 -6.16 12.97 -13.91
CA ALA A 104 -6.19 12.54 -12.53
C ALA A 104 -4.77 12.44 -11.96
N TYR A 105 -4.66 12.54 -10.63
CA TYR A 105 -3.42 12.24 -9.88
C TYR A 105 -3.68 11.02 -9.04
N ILE A 106 -2.83 10.00 -9.17
CA ILE A 106 -2.98 8.70 -8.53
C ILE A 106 -1.63 8.12 -8.14
N TRP A 107 -1.64 7.17 -7.25
CA TRP A 107 -0.51 6.27 -7.05
C TRP A 107 -0.53 5.19 -8.12
N SER A 108 0.59 4.91 -8.72
CA SER A 108 0.70 3.85 -9.72
C SER A 108 2.04 3.13 -9.65
N THR A 109 2.02 1.86 -10.01
CA THR A 109 3.21 1.04 -10.25
C THR A 109 2.94 0.09 -11.37
N ALA A 110 3.98 -0.35 -12.06
CA ALA A 110 3.87 -1.29 -13.16
C ALA A 110 4.92 -2.39 -13.03
N TRP A 111 4.62 -3.55 -13.60
CA TRP A 111 5.46 -4.71 -13.61
C TRP A 111 5.36 -5.44 -14.94
N VAL A 112 6.49 -5.68 -15.57
CA VAL A 112 6.57 -6.55 -16.74
C VAL A 112 6.71 -7.98 -16.24
N ILE A 113 5.75 -8.82 -16.59
CA ILE A 113 5.71 -10.21 -16.15
C ILE A 113 6.88 -10.98 -16.76
N PRO A 114 7.73 -11.66 -15.98
CA PRO A 114 8.84 -12.44 -16.50
C PRO A 114 8.39 -13.52 -17.48
N ALA A 115 9.27 -13.86 -18.44
CA ALA A 115 8.97 -14.88 -19.47
C ALA A 115 8.76 -16.28 -18.89
N ASP A 116 9.34 -16.55 -17.74
CA ASP A 116 9.28 -17.82 -17.02
C ASP A 116 8.33 -17.82 -15.82
N TYR A 117 7.59 -16.70 -15.62
CA TYR A 117 6.66 -16.60 -14.49
C TYR A 117 5.56 -17.67 -14.59
N PRO A 118 5.17 -18.31 -13.48
CA PRO A 118 4.17 -19.38 -13.51
C PRO A 118 2.78 -18.85 -13.95
N THR A 119 2.03 -19.71 -14.65
CA THR A 119 0.62 -19.44 -14.95
C THR A 119 -0.24 -19.70 -13.72
N GLY A 120 -1.37 -19.00 -13.60
CA GLY A 120 -2.29 -19.15 -12.49
C GLY A 120 -2.85 -17.83 -12.02
N SER A 121 -3.63 -17.88 -10.95
CA SER A 121 -4.19 -16.68 -10.31
C SER A 121 -3.46 -16.39 -9.01
N PHE A 122 -3.01 -15.17 -8.85
CA PHE A 122 -2.20 -14.70 -7.74
C PHE A 122 -2.94 -13.63 -6.96
N ASN A 123 -2.97 -13.78 -5.64
CA ASN A 123 -3.43 -12.74 -4.74
C ASN A 123 -2.42 -11.60 -4.68
N TYR A 124 -2.92 -10.42 -4.46
CA TYR A 124 -2.11 -9.25 -4.14
C TYR A 124 -2.85 -8.39 -3.13
N LYS A 125 -2.12 -7.50 -2.50
CA LYS A 125 -2.66 -6.48 -1.60
C LYS A 125 -1.97 -5.15 -1.83
N VAL A 126 -2.64 -4.08 -1.45
CA VAL A 126 -2.07 -2.73 -1.43
C VAL A 126 -1.88 -2.33 0.01
N VAL A 127 -0.67 -1.94 0.37
CA VAL A 127 -0.31 -1.45 1.70
C VAL A 127 0.04 0.03 1.61
N ALA A 128 -0.76 0.88 2.25
CA ALA A 128 -0.45 2.29 2.44
C ALA A 128 0.09 2.53 3.84
N THR A 129 1.20 3.26 3.94
CA THR A 129 1.83 3.64 5.21
C THR A 129 1.67 5.13 5.42
N ALA A 130 1.02 5.53 6.48
CA ALA A 130 0.89 6.93 6.89
C ALA A 130 2.23 7.50 7.40
N LEU A 131 2.33 8.82 7.55
CA LEU A 131 3.56 9.47 8.01
C LEU A 131 3.96 9.05 9.43
N ASP A 132 3.00 8.72 10.29
CA ASP A 132 3.23 8.20 11.64
C ASP A 132 3.69 6.73 11.69
N GLY A 133 3.74 6.06 10.53
CA GLY A 133 4.11 4.65 10.39
C GLY A 133 2.94 3.67 10.49
N THR A 134 1.72 4.14 10.74
CA THR A 134 0.52 3.29 10.72
C THR A 134 0.28 2.77 9.30
N THR A 135 -0.10 1.50 9.18
CA THR A 135 -0.37 0.86 7.89
C THR A 135 -1.85 0.53 7.73
N THR A 136 -2.35 0.74 6.52
CA THR A 136 -3.67 0.27 6.09
C THR A 136 -3.48 -0.67 4.91
N THR A 137 -4.14 -1.80 4.94
CA THR A 137 -4.09 -2.81 3.87
C THR A 137 -5.43 -2.91 3.18
N TRP A 138 -5.41 -2.94 1.86
CA TRP A 138 -6.55 -3.24 1.00
C TRP A 138 -6.26 -4.51 0.21
N GLU A 139 -7.26 -5.37 0.07
CA GLU A 139 -7.19 -6.59 -0.73
C GLU A 139 -8.39 -6.63 -1.68
N PRO A 140 -8.22 -7.12 -2.92
CA PRO A 140 -9.36 -7.37 -3.79
C PRO A 140 -10.25 -8.47 -3.20
N ILE A 141 -11.52 -8.48 -3.59
CA ILE A 141 -12.40 -9.60 -3.26
C ILE A 141 -11.75 -10.88 -3.82
N ASN A 142 -11.58 -11.90 -2.99
CA ASN A 142 -10.88 -13.14 -3.38
C ASN A 142 -11.72 -14.00 -4.32
N THR A 143 -11.92 -13.50 -5.54
CA THR A 143 -12.58 -14.20 -6.65
C THR A 143 -11.69 -14.13 -7.89
N LYS A 144 -11.74 -15.14 -8.78
CA LYS A 144 -10.91 -15.16 -9.98
C LYS A 144 -10.91 -13.86 -10.80
N PRO A 145 -12.04 -13.15 -10.99
CA PRO A 145 -12.07 -11.91 -11.77
C PRO A 145 -11.30 -10.75 -11.12
N THR A 146 -10.96 -10.82 -9.84
CA THR A 146 -10.26 -9.73 -9.13
C THR A 146 -8.79 -10.04 -8.86
N LEU A 147 -8.35 -11.29 -9.07
CA LEU A 147 -6.97 -11.71 -8.91
C LEU A 147 -6.17 -11.43 -10.16
N LEU A 148 -4.87 -11.21 -10.00
CA LEU A 148 -3.94 -11.20 -11.13
C LEU A 148 -3.83 -12.61 -11.71
N THR A 149 -4.27 -12.81 -12.94
CA THR A 149 -4.24 -14.11 -13.61
C THR A 149 -3.25 -14.09 -14.76
N ILE A 150 -2.23 -14.93 -14.68
CA ILE A 150 -1.27 -15.14 -15.75
C ILE A 150 -1.75 -16.32 -16.61
N VAL A 151 -2.13 -16.03 -17.84
CA VAL A 151 -2.61 -17.05 -18.80
C VAL A 151 -1.44 -17.65 -19.59
N ALA A 152 -1.70 -18.79 -20.23
CA ALA A 152 -0.72 -19.41 -21.13
C ALA A 152 -0.39 -18.48 -22.32
N GLY A 153 0.86 -18.55 -22.76
CA GLY A 153 1.38 -17.72 -23.84
C GLY A 153 2.39 -16.68 -23.36
N THR A 154 3.05 -16.09 -24.35
CA THR A 154 4.03 -15.02 -24.15
C THR A 154 3.68 -13.91 -25.12
N PHE A 155 3.57 -12.70 -24.62
CA PHE A 155 3.35 -11.53 -25.44
C PHE A 155 4.65 -11.16 -26.16
N GLU A 156 4.55 -11.00 -27.46
CA GLU A 156 5.63 -10.42 -28.26
C GLU A 156 5.19 -9.03 -28.73
N PRO A 157 5.85 -7.96 -28.24
CA PRO A 157 5.51 -6.62 -28.68
C PRO A 157 5.77 -6.47 -30.18
N PRO A 158 4.96 -5.67 -30.91
CA PRO A 158 5.19 -5.43 -32.31
C PRO A 158 6.61 -4.88 -32.54
N ALA A 159 7.26 -5.36 -33.61
CA ALA A 159 8.56 -4.82 -34.03
C ALA A 159 8.44 -3.31 -34.24
N LYS A 160 9.41 -2.57 -33.73
CA LYS A 160 9.50 -1.11 -33.90
C LYS A 160 9.94 -0.77 -35.30
#